data_b20fa85de4f495b4ef3ccbb0177917d7
#
_entry.id   b20fa85de4f495b4ef3ccbb0177917d7
#
_cell.length_a   1.000
_cell.length_b   1.000
_cell.length_c   1.000
_cell.angle_alpha   90.00
_cell.angle_beta   90.00
_cell.angle_gamma   90.00
#
_symmetry.space_group_name_H-M   'P 1'
#
loop_
_entity.id
_entity.type
_entity.pdbx_description
1 polymer ?
#
loop_
_entity_poly.entity_id
_entity_poly.type
_entity_poly.pdbx_seq_one_letter_code
_entity_poly.pdbx_strand_id
1 'polypeptide(L)'
;MIDFRQRGINIDTTFRCTLECPSCMRADYKRKNMKIPGRDMPLNDFYKIADFFKSVQFCGQISDPIFNPNLIEMLRYCYVNNIPVLVNTAASQRKKHWYEKAYRANPKARWIFGIDGLPKDSHKYRIHQNGEHLFEMMKLGAQMGVE
;
A
#
# COMPACT_ATOMS: atom_id res chain seq x y z
N MET A 1 -6.03 -14.12 28.06
CA MET A 1 -6.51 -12.85 27.42
C MET A 1 -5.53 -12.51 26.30
N ILE A 2 -6.01 -12.20 25.08
CA ILE A 2 -5.12 -11.83 23.96
C ILE A 2 -4.72 -10.37 24.15
N ASP A 3 -3.39 -10.11 24.26
CA ASP A 3 -2.88 -8.74 24.21
C ASP A 3 -2.73 -8.28 22.76
N PHE A 4 -3.68 -7.48 22.30
CA PHE A 4 -3.68 -6.95 20.92
C PHE A 4 -2.48 -6.04 20.61
N ARG A 5 -1.84 -5.45 21.62
CA ARG A 5 -0.62 -4.62 21.46
C ARG A 5 0.57 -5.43 20.96
N GLN A 6 0.54 -6.76 21.13
CA GLN A 6 1.56 -7.68 20.63
C GLN A 6 1.27 -8.16 19.19
N ARG A 7 0.19 -7.68 18.55
CA ARG A 7 -0.22 -8.07 17.22
C ARG A 7 0.12 -6.98 16.20
N GLY A 8 0.32 -7.40 14.95
CA GLY A 8 0.31 -6.50 13.81
C GLY A 8 -1.11 -6.18 13.37
N ILE A 9 -1.28 -5.06 12.70
CA ILE A 9 -2.54 -4.65 12.10
C ILE A 9 -2.44 -4.49 10.60
N ASN A 10 -3.46 -4.98 9.88
CA ASN A 10 -3.67 -4.67 8.45
C ASN A 10 -4.67 -3.52 8.34
N ILE A 11 -4.31 -2.48 7.62
CA ILE A 11 -5.15 -1.30 7.45
C ILE A 11 -5.28 -0.85 6.00
N ASP A 12 -6.51 -0.50 5.61
CA ASP A 12 -6.81 0.28 4.43
C ASP A 12 -6.75 1.77 4.81
N THR A 13 -5.73 2.48 4.37
CA THR A 13 -5.55 3.91 4.72
C THR A 13 -6.26 4.86 3.78
N THR A 14 -6.86 4.35 2.72
CA THR A 14 -7.61 5.11 1.72
C THR A 14 -8.76 4.26 1.19
N PHE A 15 -9.65 4.84 0.42
CA PHE A 15 -10.72 4.13 -0.30
C PHE A 15 -10.46 4.06 -1.81
N ARG A 16 -9.29 4.55 -2.26
CA ARG A 16 -8.96 4.74 -3.68
C ARG A 16 -8.10 3.62 -4.21
N CYS A 17 -8.40 3.22 -5.42
CA CYS A 17 -7.57 2.39 -6.28
C CYS A 17 -8.00 2.65 -7.73
N THR A 18 -7.05 2.66 -8.67
CA THR A 18 -7.33 2.84 -10.10
C THR A 18 -7.45 1.52 -10.85
N LEU A 19 -7.16 0.40 -10.19
CA LEU A 19 -7.25 -0.92 -10.82
C LEU A 19 -8.68 -1.43 -10.81
N GLU A 20 -9.01 -2.23 -11.83
CA GLU A 20 -10.31 -2.91 -11.98
C GLU A 20 -10.13 -4.43 -12.01
N CYS A 21 -9.41 -4.98 -11.04
CA CYS A 21 -9.19 -6.43 -10.93
C CYS A 21 -10.52 -7.17 -10.79
N PRO A 22 -10.81 -8.19 -11.63
CA PRO A 22 -12.13 -8.84 -11.68
C PRO A 22 -12.59 -9.47 -10.37
N SER A 23 -11.67 -10.05 -9.59
CA SER A 23 -11.98 -10.71 -8.31
C SER A 23 -11.80 -9.79 -7.09
N CYS A 24 -11.63 -8.49 -7.28
CA CYS A 24 -11.53 -7.54 -6.18
C CYS A 24 -12.92 -7.21 -5.62
N MET A 25 -13.02 -7.02 -4.31
CA MET A 25 -14.27 -6.53 -3.68
C MET A 25 -14.79 -5.23 -4.32
N ARG A 26 -13.90 -4.37 -4.84
CA ARG A 26 -14.31 -3.16 -5.58
C ARG A 26 -15.15 -3.48 -6.80
N ALA A 27 -14.87 -4.58 -7.49
CA ALA A 27 -15.67 -5.01 -8.64
C ALA A 27 -17.10 -5.39 -8.21
N ASP A 28 -17.28 -5.96 -7.01
CA ASP A 28 -18.61 -6.24 -6.45
C ASP A 28 -19.39 -4.96 -6.15
N TYR A 29 -18.75 -3.97 -5.52
CA TYR A 29 -19.37 -2.67 -5.29
C TYR A 29 -19.80 -2.03 -6.60
N LYS A 30 -18.91 -2.07 -7.63
CA LYS A 30 -19.22 -1.53 -8.97
C LYS A 30 -20.41 -2.25 -9.62
N ARG A 31 -20.42 -3.60 -9.60
CA ARG A 31 -21.54 -4.39 -10.15
C ARG A 31 -22.88 -4.11 -9.46
N LYS A 32 -22.85 -3.83 -8.16
CA LYS A 32 -24.03 -3.51 -7.36
C LYS A 32 -24.38 -2.03 -7.36
N ASN A 33 -23.68 -1.20 -8.16
CA ASN A 33 -23.82 0.25 -8.19
C ASN A 33 -23.73 0.92 -6.80
N MET A 34 -22.85 0.40 -5.96
CA MET A 34 -22.62 0.86 -4.60
C MET A 34 -21.34 1.72 -4.52
N LYS A 35 -21.35 2.70 -3.63
CA LYS A 35 -20.13 3.48 -3.33
C LYS A 35 -19.12 2.61 -2.59
N ILE A 36 -17.85 2.77 -2.93
CA ILE A 36 -16.75 2.20 -2.15
C ILE A 36 -16.74 2.89 -0.77
N PRO A 37 -16.80 2.12 0.33
CA PRO A 37 -16.77 2.70 1.67
C PRO A 37 -15.38 3.24 2.02
N GLY A 38 -15.35 4.13 3.03
CA GLY A 38 -14.11 4.63 3.60
C GLY A 38 -13.77 6.07 3.21
N ARG A 39 -12.64 6.50 3.71
CA ARG A 39 -12.03 7.82 3.50
C ARG A 39 -10.51 7.71 3.55
N ASP A 40 -9.81 8.76 3.17
CA ASP A 40 -8.38 8.86 3.47
C ASP A 40 -8.18 8.98 4.98
N MET A 41 -7.34 8.12 5.54
CA MET A 41 -7.00 8.15 6.96
C MET A 41 -6.13 9.39 7.25
N PRO A 42 -6.54 10.26 8.18
CA PRO A 42 -5.71 11.38 8.60
C PRO A 42 -4.53 10.90 9.47
N LEU A 43 -3.46 11.67 9.53
CA LEU A 43 -2.26 11.32 10.29
C LEU A 43 -2.52 11.10 11.78
N ASN A 44 -3.36 11.94 12.40
CA ASN A 44 -3.66 11.81 13.82
C ASN A 44 -4.35 10.48 14.19
N ASP A 45 -5.20 9.97 13.30
CA ASP A 45 -5.83 8.66 13.50
C ASP A 45 -4.82 7.53 13.27
N PHE A 46 -3.95 7.68 12.27
CA PHE A 46 -2.88 6.73 12.00
C PHE A 46 -1.90 6.62 13.17
N TYR A 47 -1.47 7.73 13.76
CA TYR A 47 -0.53 7.71 14.88
C TYR A 47 -1.07 6.90 16.07
N LYS A 48 -2.34 7.08 16.43
CA LYS A 48 -2.98 6.31 17.51
C LYS A 48 -2.96 4.80 17.25
N ILE A 49 -3.18 4.41 15.97
CA ILE A 49 -3.13 3.00 15.56
C ILE A 49 -1.70 2.48 15.61
N ALA A 50 -0.75 3.22 15.03
CA ALA A 50 0.64 2.82 14.96
C ALA A 50 1.29 2.67 16.34
N ASP A 51 0.94 3.56 17.29
CA ASP A 51 1.44 3.49 18.68
C ASP A 51 0.85 2.33 19.48
N PHE A 52 -0.32 1.83 19.06
CA PHE A 52 -0.99 0.74 19.77
C PHE A 52 -0.53 -0.65 19.32
N PHE A 53 -0.23 -0.82 18.04
CA PHE A 53 0.09 -2.14 17.47
C PHE A 53 1.60 -2.34 17.28
N LYS A 54 2.05 -3.61 17.37
CA LYS A 54 3.46 -3.98 17.21
C LYS A 54 4.02 -3.74 15.81
N SER A 55 3.18 -3.82 14.78
CA SER A 55 3.56 -3.62 13.38
C SER A 55 2.36 -3.17 12.55
N VAL A 56 2.63 -2.50 11.46
CA VAL A 56 1.59 -2.01 10.53
C VAL A 56 1.81 -2.63 9.15
N GLN A 57 0.76 -3.20 8.61
CA GLN A 57 0.69 -3.60 7.21
C GLN A 57 -0.30 -2.71 6.48
N PHE A 58 0.23 -1.92 5.56
CA PHE A 58 -0.58 -1.19 4.58
C PHE A 58 -1.03 -2.19 3.52
N CYS A 59 -2.25 -2.66 3.67
CA CYS A 59 -2.84 -3.65 2.80
C CYS A 59 -4.02 -3.04 2.06
N GLY A 60 -4.11 -3.30 0.79
CA GLY A 60 -5.26 -2.86 0.01
C GLY A 60 -6.27 -3.98 -0.14
N GLN A 61 -7.25 -4.09 0.76
CA GLN A 61 -8.38 -5.00 0.56
C GLN A 61 -9.39 -4.42 -0.44
N ILE A 62 -9.67 -3.13 -0.28
CA ILE A 62 -10.57 -2.38 -1.17
C ILE A 62 -9.88 -1.16 -1.79
N SER A 63 -8.63 -0.93 -1.46
CA SER A 63 -7.88 0.25 -1.90
C SER A 63 -6.43 -0.12 -2.25
N ASP A 64 -5.64 0.87 -2.62
CA ASP A 64 -4.19 0.73 -2.70
C ASP A 64 -3.55 1.86 -1.88
N PRO A 65 -2.67 1.55 -0.93
CA PRO A 65 -2.14 2.51 0.03
C PRO A 65 -1.41 3.70 -0.61
N ILE A 66 -0.85 3.53 -1.81
CA ILE A 66 -0.12 4.62 -2.49
C ILE A 66 -1.01 5.83 -2.81
N PHE A 67 -2.34 5.67 -2.75
CA PHE A 67 -3.28 6.78 -2.98
C PHE A 67 -3.54 7.62 -1.74
N ASN A 68 -3.17 7.18 -0.54
CA ASN A 68 -3.25 8.05 0.63
C ASN A 68 -2.21 9.18 0.50
N PRO A 69 -2.61 10.46 0.55
CA PRO A 69 -1.70 11.59 0.40
C PRO A 69 -0.64 11.65 1.52
N ASN A 70 -0.93 11.04 2.67
CA ASN A 70 -0.08 11.05 3.85
C ASN A 70 0.80 9.80 3.98
N LEU A 71 0.80 8.86 3.02
CA LEU A 71 1.51 7.58 3.17
C LEU A 71 3.01 7.78 3.46
N ILE A 72 3.67 8.71 2.79
CA ILE A 72 5.11 8.98 3.02
C ILE A 72 5.36 9.41 4.46
N GLU A 73 4.49 10.24 5.03
CA GLU A 73 4.62 10.67 6.42
C GLU A 73 4.31 9.52 7.40
N MET A 74 3.33 8.69 7.09
CA MET A 74 3.04 7.47 7.86
C MET A 74 4.25 6.52 7.87
N LEU A 75 4.92 6.35 6.73
CA LEU A 75 6.16 5.54 6.62
C LEU A 75 7.27 6.12 7.49
N ARG A 76 7.50 7.44 7.41
CA ARG A 76 8.50 8.14 8.21
C ARG A 76 8.22 8.00 9.72
N TYR A 77 6.98 8.18 10.14
CA TYR A 77 6.57 8.01 11.52
C TYR A 77 6.92 6.61 12.04
N CYS A 78 6.58 5.57 11.28
CA CYS A 78 6.91 4.19 11.65
C CYS A 78 8.42 3.96 11.73
N TYR A 79 9.21 4.54 10.82
CA TYR A 79 10.67 4.44 10.84
C TYR A 79 11.29 5.05 12.10
N VAL A 80 10.89 6.28 12.43
CA VAL A 80 11.40 7.02 13.60
C VAL A 80 11.03 6.31 14.90
N ASN A 81 9.84 5.70 14.97
CA ASN A 81 9.35 5.00 16.16
C ASN A 81 9.68 3.49 16.16
N ASN A 82 10.51 3.02 15.22
CA ASN A 82 10.92 1.62 15.09
C ASN A 82 9.73 0.64 14.97
N ILE A 83 8.66 1.04 14.31
CA ILE A 83 7.49 0.21 14.05
C ILE A 83 7.70 -0.51 12.72
N PRO A 84 7.75 -1.86 12.69
CA PRO A 84 7.89 -2.63 11.45
C PRO A 84 6.73 -2.37 10.49
N VAL A 85 7.06 -2.21 9.21
CA VAL A 85 6.09 -1.88 8.16
C VAL A 85 6.17 -2.85 6.99
N LEU A 86 5.01 -3.26 6.50
CA LEU A 86 4.84 -3.93 5.22
C LEU A 86 3.89 -3.11 4.34
N VAL A 87 4.27 -2.82 3.11
CA VAL A 87 3.44 -2.12 2.13
C VAL A 87 3.09 -3.06 0.99
N ASN A 88 1.79 -3.32 0.80
CA ASN A 88 1.30 -4.06 -0.36
C ASN A 88 0.72 -3.06 -1.37
N THR A 89 1.24 -3.05 -2.58
CA THR A 89 0.75 -2.20 -3.66
C THR A 89 0.71 -2.94 -4.99
N ALA A 90 -0.25 -2.62 -5.81
CA ALA A 90 -0.38 -3.12 -7.17
C ALA A 90 -0.63 -1.98 -8.17
N ALA A 91 -1.05 -0.82 -7.69
CA ALA A 91 -1.30 0.34 -8.54
C ALA A 91 0.02 0.95 -9.05
N SER A 92 0.02 1.42 -10.29
CA SER A 92 1.23 1.86 -11.00
C SER A 92 1.24 3.37 -11.34
N GLN A 93 0.38 4.16 -10.68
CA GLN A 93 0.19 5.58 -11.03
C GLN A 93 1.26 6.52 -10.44
N ARG A 94 1.99 6.07 -9.43
CA ARG A 94 3.04 6.90 -8.82
C ARG A 94 4.29 6.90 -9.68
N LYS A 95 4.89 8.08 -9.86
CA LYS A 95 6.13 8.25 -10.62
C LYS A 95 7.35 7.88 -9.77
N LYS A 96 8.49 7.64 -10.42
CA LYS A 96 9.77 7.27 -9.80
C LYS A 96 10.13 8.14 -8.59
N HIS A 97 10.07 9.47 -8.72
CA HIS A 97 10.44 10.39 -7.63
C HIS A 97 9.57 10.22 -6.37
N TRP A 98 8.31 9.76 -6.51
CA TRP A 98 7.46 9.47 -5.37
C TRP A 98 7.95 8.23 -4.63
N TYR A 99 8.29 7.15 -5.36
CA TYR A 99 8.86 5.94 -4.77
C TYR A 99 10.19 6.22 -4.08
N GLU A 100 11.08 7.02 -4.70
CA GLU A 100 12.34 7.43 -4.06
C GLU A 100 12.10 8.15 -2.72
N LYS A 101 11.09 9.02 -2.65
CA LYS A 101 10.71 9.67 -1.39
C LYS A 101 10.17 8.67 -0.37
N ALA A 102 9.32 7.75 -0.79
CA ALA A 102 8.72 6.73 0.07
C ALA A 102 9.80 5.79 0.65
N TYR A 103 10.73 5.32 -0.18
CA TYR A 103 11.84 4.46 0.24
C TYR A 103 12.79 5.17 1.21
N ARG A 104 13.12 6.44 0.96
CA ARG A 104 13.92 7.23 1.91
C ARG A 104 13.19 7.52 3.22
N ALA A 105 11.87 7.65 3.19
CA ALA A 105 11.07 7.90 4.39
C ALA A 105 11.10 6.71 5.36
N ASN A 106 11.16 5.48 4.83
CA ASN A 106 11.32 4.28 5.64
C ASN A 106 12.14 3.22 4.88
N PRO A 107 13.48 3.25 4.98
CA PRO A 107 14.33 2.28 4.29
C PRO A 107 14.22 0.85 4.84
N LYS A 108 13.57 0.66 6.01
CA LYS A 108 13.31 -0.65 6.62
C LYS A 108 11.92 -1.20 6.29
N ALA A 109 11.09 -0.45 5.57
CA ALA A 109 9.78 -0.94 5.14
C ALA A 109 9.96 -2.04 4.09
N ARG A 110 9.25 -3.15 4.27
CA ARG A 110 9.17 -4.20 3.25
C ARG A 110 8.07 -3.85 2.25
N TRP A 111 8.32 -4.12 0.98
CA TRP A 111 7.37 -3.84 -0.09
C TRP A 111 7.00 -5.11 -0.85
N ILE A 112 5.70 -5.31 -1.05
CA ILE A 112 5.16 -6.36 -1.90
C ILE A 112 4.45 -5.71 -3.07
N PHE A 113 4.93 -6.04 -4.27
CA PHE A 113 4.36 -5.54 -5.52
C PHE A 113 3.49 -6.61 -6.17
N GLY A 114 2.20 -6.31 -6.30
CA GLY A 114 1.24 -7.22 -6.93
C GLY A 114 1.37 -7.18 -8.46
N ILE A 115 2.13 -8.12 -9.02
CA ILE A 115 2.29 -8.33 -10.46
C ILE A 115 1.85 -9.76 -10.76
N ASP A 116 0.87 -9.92 -11.65
CA ASP A 116 0.34 -11.24 -12.03
C ASP A 116 0.95 -11.69 -13.37
N GLY A 117 1.71 -12.77 -13.34
CA GLY A 117 2.44 -13.27 -14.49
C GLY A 117 3.66 -12.42 -14.86
N LEU A 118 3.93 -12.26 -16.14
CA LEU A 118 4.99 -11.36 -16.60
C LEU A 118 4.55 -9.88 -16.44
N PRO A 119 5.49 -8.96 -16.15
CA PRO A 119 5.15 -7.54 -15.98
C PRO A 119 4.32 -6.95 -17.13
N LYS A 120 4.70 -7.25 -18.37
CA LYS A 120 3.97 -6.80 -19.58
C LYS A 120 2.54 -7.35 -19.70
N ASP A 121 2.25 -8.49 -19.04
CA ASP A 121 0.97 -9.19 -19.13
C ASP A 121 0.08 -8.97 -17.91
N SER A 122 0.60 -8.42 -16.85
CA SER A 122 -0.11 -8.24 -15.58
C SER A 122 -1.42 -7.43 -15.71
N HIS A 123 -1.48 -6.50 -16.66
CA HIS A 123 -2.68 -5.71 -16.96
C HIS A 123 -3.87 -6.56 -17.44
N LYS A 124 -3.65 -7.81 -17.88
CA LYS A 124 -4.73 -8.71 -18.31
C LYS A 124 -5.65 -9.08 -17.13
N TYR A 125 -5.09 -9.19 -15.93
CA TYR A 125 -5.84 -9.40 -14.69
C TYR A 125 -5.98 -8.10 -13.87
N ARG A 126 -4.90 -7.35 -13.71
CA ARG A 126 -4.90 -6.06 -13.01
C ARG A 126 -5.19 -4.95 -13.99
N ILE A 127 -6.41 -4.91 -14.48
CA ILE A 127 -6.85 -3.94 -15.49
C ILE A 127 -6.42 -2.53 -15.07
N HIS A 128 -5.82 -1.76 -16.00
CA HIS A 128 -5.21 -0.44 -15.82
C HIS A 128 -3.84 -0.43 -15.11
N GLN A 129 -3.24 -1.57 -14.83
CA GLN A 129 -1.87 -1.62 -14.32
C GLN A 129 -0.85 -1.44 -15.45
N ASN A 130 0.20 -0.66 -15.21
CA ASN A 130 1.45 -0.74 -15.93
C ASN A 130 2.43 -1.61 -15.12
N GLY A 131 2.44 -2.91 -15.38
CA GLY A 131 3.25 -3.87 -14.61
C GLY A 131 4.75 -3.69 -14.85
N GLU A 132 5.17 -3.24 -16.04
CA GLU A 132 6.58 -2.96 -16.34
C GLU A 132 7.08 -1.78 -15.50
N HIS A 133 6.31 -0.69 -15.43
CA HIS A 133 6.64 0.43 -14.56
C HIS A 133 6.72 -0.01 -13.10
N LEU A 134 5.76 -0.80 -12.62
CA LEU A 134 5.76 -1.29 -11.24
C LEU A 134 6.99 -2.17 -10.95
N PHE A 135 7.38 -3.01 -11.91
CA PHE A 135 8.59 -3.83 -11.81
C PHE A 135 9.87 -2.98 -11.76
N GLU A 136 9.95 -1.88 -12.54
CA GLU A 136 11.05 -0.92 -12.43
C GLU A 136 11.11 -0.23 -11.06
N MET A 137 9.95 0.08 -10.45
CA MET A 137 9.91 0.65 -9.10
C MET A 137 10.35 -0.36 -8.03
N MET A 138 10.05 -1.64 -8.20
CA MET A 138 10.56 -2.72 -7.37
C MET A 138 12.10 -2.82 -7.46
N LYS A 139 12.66 -2.80 -8.68
CA LYS A 139 14.13 -2.79 -8.87
C LYS A 139 14.78 -1.55 -8.26
N LEU A 140 14.14 -0.39 -8.39
CA LEU A 140 14.62 0.84 -7.76
C LEU A 140 14.71 0.67 -6.22
N GLY A 141 13.70 0.07 -5.60
CA GLY A 141 13.71 -0.23 -4.17
C GLY A 141 14.91 -1.10 -3.78
N ALA A 142 15.11 -2.21 -4.50
CA ALA A 142 16.25 -3.10 -4.29
C ALA A 142 17.61 -2.38 -4.45
N GLN A 143 17.76 -1.51 -5.46
CA GLN A 143 18.96 -0.67 -5.65
C GLN A 143 19.20 0.32 -4.50
N MET A 144 18.12 0.78 -3.85
CA MET A 144 18.16 1.66 -2.69
C MET A 144 18.29 0.91 -1.36
N GLY A 145 18.40 -0.42 -1.39
CA GLY A 145 18.54 -1.26 -0.19
C GLY A 145 17.24 -1.50 0.58
N VAL A 146 16.10 -1.34 -0.08
CA VAL A 146 14.76 -1.61 0.48
C VAL A 146 14.35 -3.04 0.12
N GLU A 147 13.76 -3.76 1.09
CA GLU A 147 13.27 -5.14 0.90
C GLU A 147 11.88 -5.19 0.21
#